data_12c49b9c0247bb2ac4f12cb20bd75679
#
_entry.id   12c49b9c0247bb2ac4f12cb20bd75679
#
_cell.length_a   1.000
_cell.length_b   1.000
_cell.length_c   1.000
_cell.angle_alpha   90.00
_cell.angle_beta   90.00
_cell.angle_gamma   90.00
#
_symmetry.space_group_name_H-M   'P 1'
#
loop_
_entity.id
_entity.type
_entity.pdbx_description
1 polymer ?
#
loop_
_entity_poly.entity_id
_entity_poly.type
_entity_poly.pdbx_seq_one_letter_code
_entity_poly.pdbx_strand_id
1 'polypeptide(L)'
;MIVPDQETVYHVISRSVLDGYPFGDEEKDELVKILIKFSKLYFTEVLGFCVMGNHFHLLVRMLPESDFSDDDIKKRYKKFYTDGRQIAEKKVPVYRCKWASLSELVREIKQTFSRYFNKHHNRRGTLWGERFKSLIVEDGQALINCLAYIDLNPLRANIVKCPEHYRWSSIGYHVQTRNKGNFLSFKFGLKDFGVRNRKERLRGYRHYVYEAAALKRSRGKSCRMIDEKIIAKQSETDFKNTRAYKFRYRSRYFSDAGIIGSKAFVARKYKQFKDIFQSKHEKKPKPIKGLEGIYSLKRLSES
;
A
#
# COMPACT_ATOMS: atom_id res chain seq x y z
N MET A 1 7.91 -12.64 1.50
CA MET A 1 9.01 -12.32 2.45
C MET A 1 8.35 -11.70 3.67
N ILE A 2 8.60 -12.22 4.83
CA ILE A 2 8.16 -11.66 6.11
C ILE A 2 9.42 -11.39 6.91
N VAL A 3 9.54 -10.21 7.48
CA VAL A 3 10.63 -9.86 8.40
C VAL A 3 10.03 -9.97 9.80
N PRO A 4 10.31 -11.04 10.55
CA PRO A 4 9.90 -11.10 11.95
C PRO A 4 10.71 -10.06 12.74
N ASP A 5 10.12 -9.56 13.81
CA ASP A 5 10.75 -8.70 14.83
C ASP A 5 11.37 -7.37 14.35
N GLN A 6 10.98 -6.89 13.17
CA GLN A 6 11.40 -5.59 12.68
C GLN A 6 10.24 -4.85 12.04
N GLU A 7 10.13 -3.57 12.38
CA GLU A 7 9.24 -2.67 11.64
C GLU A 7 9.59 -2.70 10.16
N THR A 8 8.63 -3.08 9.33
CA THR A 8 8.86 -3.24 7.89
C THR A 8 7.64 -2.80 7.09
N VAL A 9 7.89 -2.00 6.06
CA VAL A 9 6.84 -1.56 5.13
C VAL A 9 6.71 -2.51 3.96
N TYR A 10 5.47 -2.92 3.69
CA TYR A 10 5.13 -3.80 2.58
C TYR A 10 4.10 -3.16 1.66
N HIS A 11 4.35 -3.23 0.37
CA HIS A 11 3.34 -3.05 -0.65
C HIS A 11 2.81 -4.41 -1.08
N VAL A 12 1.53 -4.64 -0.83
CA VAL A 12 0.80 -5.88 -1.14
C VAL A 12 -0.11 -5.66 -2.34
N ILE A 13 -0.14 -6.66 -3.23
CA ILE A 13 -1.03 -6.69 -4.40
C ILE A 13 -1.72 -8.04 -4.44
N SER A 14 -3.03 -8.05 -4.60
CA SER A 14 -3.78 -9.28 -4.85
C SER A 14 -4.84 -9.04 -5.92
N ARG A 15 -4.92 -9.97 -6.89
CA ARG A 15 -5.82 -9.90 -8.05
C ARG A 15 -6.84 -11.03 -8.02
N SER A 16 -8.07 -10.72 -8.44
CA SER A 16 -9.12 -11.70 -8.70
C SER A 16 -8.74 -12.62 -9.87
N VAL A 17 -9.19 -13.88 -9.80
CA VAL A 17 -9.10 -14.82 -10.91
C VAL A 17 -10.18 -14.55 -11.97
N LEU A 18 -11.21 -13.82 -11.60
CA LEU A 18 -12.33 -13.54 -12.49
C LEU A 18 -11.94 -12.53 -13.56
N ASP A 19 -12.45 -12.74 -14.76
CA ASP A 19 -12.28 -11.83 -15.88
C ASP A 19 -12.97 -10.49 -15.65
N GLY A 20 -12.51 -9.46 -16.38
CA GLY A 20 -13.09 -8.14 -16.35
C GLY A 20 -12.86 -7.40 -15.02
N TYR A 21 -13.91 -6.74 -14.54
CA TYR A 21 -13.90 -5.90 -13.35
C TYR A 21 -15.02 -6.32 -12.37
N PRO A 22 -14.86 -7.48 -11.69
CA PRO A 22 -15.91 -8.06 -10.86
C PRO A 22 -16.24 -7.24 -9.59
N PHE A 23 -15.39 -6.29 -9.20
CA PHE A 23 -15.63 -5.47 -8.02
C PHE A 23 -16.32 -4.17 -8.43
N GLY A 24 -17.63 -4.14 -8.25
CA GLY A 24 -18.47 -2.95 -8.34
C GLY A 24 -18.26 -2.04 -7.11
N ASP A 25 -19.13 -1.07 -6.95
CA ASP A 25 -19.01 -0.08 -5.87
C ASP A 25 -19.26 -0.71 -4.49
N GLU A 26 -20.24 -1.62 -4.40
CA GLU A 26 -20.57 -2.33 -3.16
C GLU A 26 -19.42 -3.24 -2.71
N GLU A 27 -18.82 -3.99 -3.64
CA GLU A 27 -17.69 -4.86 -3.35
C GLU A 27 -16.45 -4.06 -2.90
N LYS A 28 -16.19 -2.92 -3.53
CA LYS A 28 -15.09 -2.03 -3.12
C LYS A 28 -15.34 -1.43 -1.75
N ASP A 29 -16.58 -0.99 -1.47
CA ASP A 29 -16.94 -0.48 -0.15
C ASP A 29 -16.77 -1.55 0.93
N GLU A 30 -17.20 -2.78 0.67
CA GLU A 30 -17.04 -3.88 1.61
C GLU A 30 -15.56 -4.25 1.82
N LEU A 31 -14.76 -4.28 0.75
CA LEU A 31 -13.34 -4.55 0.89
C LEU A 31 -12.64 -3.46 1.74
N VAL A 32 -13.01 -2.19 1.58
CA VAL A 32 -12.48 -1.10 2.42
C VAL A 32 -12.89 -1.28 3.88
N LYS A 33 -14.16 -1.67 4.17
CA LYS A 33 -14.61 -1.99 5.53
C LYS A 33 -13.78 -3.14 6.14
N ILE A 34 -13.50 -4.18 5.35
CA ILE A 34 -12.68 -5.31 5.77
C ILE A 34 -11.23 -4.87 6.07
N LEU A 35 -10.64 -4.02 5.22
CA LEU A 35 -9.31 -3.44 5.47
C LEU A 35 -9.29 -2.65 6.79
N ILE A 36 -10.28 -1.78 7.02
CA ILE A 36 -10.42 -1.01 8.27
C ILE A 36 -10.58 -1.94 9.47
N LYS A 37 -11.39 -2.99 9.35
CA LYS A 37 -11.65 -3.96 10.41
C LYS A 37 -10.35 -4.64 10.84
N PHE A 38 -9.62 -5.23 9.91
CA PHE A 38 -8.41 -5.99 10.23
C PHE A 38 -7.21 -5.11 10.58
N SER A 39 -7.12 -3.87 10.08
CA SER A 39 -6.07 -2.94 10.51
C SER A 39 -6.14 -2.59 12.01
N LYS A 40 -7.33 -2.68 12.64
CA LYS A 40 -7.50 -2.45 14.07
C LYS A 40 -7.09 -3.65 14.93
N LEU A 41 -7.04 -4.84 14.32
CA LEU A 41 -6.71 -6.08 15.02
C LEU A 41 -5.22 -6.40 14.92
N TYR A 42 -4.67 -6.38 13.71
CA TYR A 42 -3.27 -6.70 13.43
C TYR A 42 -2.32 -5.60 13.88
N PHE A 43 -1.06 -5.96 14.13
CA PHE A 43 0.00 -5.00 14.47
C PHE A 43 0.48 -4.29 13.22
N THR A 44 -0.35 -3.39 12.73
CA THR A 44 -0.10 -2.72 11.47
C THR A 44 -0.57 -1.26 11.47
N GLU A 45 0.14 -0.44 10.72
CA GLU A 45 -0.30 0.89 10.29
C GLU A 45 -0.59 0.84 8.80
N VAL A 46 -1.79 1.21 8.39
CA VAL A 46 -2.11 1.35 6.96
C VAL A 46 -1.63 2.72 6.50
N LEU A 47 -0.69 2.71 5.57
CA LEU A 47 -0.10 3.92 4.99
C LEU A 47 -0.85 4.35 3.73
N GLY A 48 -1.37 3.38 2.97
CA GLY A 48 -2.14 3.64 1.78
C GLY A 48 -2.82 2.41 1.22
N PHE A 49 -3.81 2.62 0.36
CA PHE A 49 -4.51 1.56 -0.33
C PHE A 49 -5.14 2.06 -1.64
N CYS A 50 -5.45 1.14 -2.53
CA CYS A 50 -6.31 1.39 -3.68
C CYS A 50 -7.04 0.11 -4.04
N VAL A 51 -8.37 0.13 -4.03
CA VAL A 51 -9.22 -0.99 -4.46
C VAL A 51 -9.68 -0.73 -5.88
N MET A 52 -9.20 -1.52 -6.83
CA MET A 52 -9.55 -1.45 -8.24
C MET A 52 -10.67 -2.44 -8.58
N GLY A 53 -11.16 -2.42 -9.81
CA GLY A 53 -12.26 -3.29 -10.25
C GLY A 53 -11.97 -4.80 -10.22
N ASN A 54 -10.71 -5.24 -10.12
CA ASN A 54 -10.35 -6.66 -10.08
C ASN A 54 -9.10 -6.97 -9.23
N HIS A 55 -8.57 -5.99 -8.52
CA HIS A 55 -7.42 -6.17 -7.65
C HIS A 55 -7.37 -5.05 -6.60
N PHE A 56 -6.56 -5.24 -5.58
CA PHE A 56 -6.26 -4.18 -4.63
C PHE A 56 -4.76 -4.04 -4.40
N HIS A 57 -4.38 -2.83 -4.04
CA HIS A 57 -3.09 -2.45 -3.50
C HIS A 57 -3.26 -2.09 -2.03
N LEU A 58 -2.32 -2.53 -1.19
CA LEU A 58 -2.30 -2.19 0.23
C LEU A 58 -0.85 -1.90 0.64
N LEU A 59 -0.60 -0.71 1.16
CA LEU A 59 0.70 -0.30 1.69
C LEU A 59 0.59 -0.27 3.21
N VAL A 60 1.28 -1.18 3.86
CA VAL A 60 1.22 -1.35 5.31
C VAL A 60 2.60 -1.38 5.93
N ARG A 61 2.71 -0.81 7.12
CA ARG A 61 3.83 -1.00 8.03
C ARG A 61 3.43 -2.06 9.04
N MET A 62 4.12 -3.18 9.03
CA MET A 62 3.99 -4.20 10.07
C MET A 62 4.89 -3.84 11.23
N LEU A 63 4.36 -3.93 12.44
CA LEU A 63 5.06 -3.65 13.69
C LEU A 63 5.51 -4.98 14.32
N PRO A 64 6.67 -5.02 15.00
CA PRO A 64 7.17 -6.23 15.62
C PRO A 64 6.26 -6.68 16.76
N GLU A 65 6.22 -7.98 17.00
CA GLU A 65 5.39 -8.55 18.07
C GLU A 65 5.86 -8.12 19.48
N SER A 66 7.14 -7.80 19.61
CA SER A 66 7.75 -7.32 20.85
C SER A 66 7.20 -5.98 21.35
N ASP A 67 6.60 -5.17 20.47
CA ASP A 67 6.03 -3.87 20.82
C ASP A 67 4.68 -3.99 21.57
N PHE A 68 4.14 -5.21 21.74
CA PHE A 68 2.81 -5.43 22.28
C PHE A 68 2.84 -6.36 23.49
N SER A 69 2.33 -5.90 24.62
CA SER A 69 2.16 -6.68 25.85
C SER A 69 1.03 -7.70 25.73
N ASP A 70 0.95 -8.66 26.66
CA ASP A 70 -0.15 -9.61 26.75
C ASP A 70 -1.50 -8.88 26.98
N ASP A 71 -1.48 -7.81 27.74
CA ASP A 71 -2.66 -6.98 27.95
C ASP A 71 -3.15 -6.29 26.66
N ASP A 72 -2.22 -5.87 25.79
CA ASP A 72 -2.60 -5.30 24.51
C ASP A 72 -3.29 -6.35 23.62
N ILE A 73 -2.81 -7.59 23.65
CA ILE A 73 -3.42 -8.71 22.92
C ILE A 73 -4.85 -8.95 23.44
N LYS A 74 -5.02 -9.04 24.75
CA LYS A 74 -6.33 -9.27 25.41
C LYS A 74 -7.30 -8.14 25.11
N LYS A 75 -6.85 -6.88 25.21
CA LYS A 75 -7.66 -5.69 24.88
C LYS A 75 -8.10 -5.67 23.42
N ARG A 76 -7.17 -5.98 22.47
CA ARG A 76 -7.48 -6.04 21.03
C ARG A 76 -8.48 -7.18 20.75
N TYR A 77 -8.29 -8.34 21.35
CA TYR A 77 -9.18 -9.49 21.21
C TYR A 77 -10.60 -9.14 21.67
N LYS A 78 -10.76 -8.61 22.88
CA LYS A 78 -12.04 -8.19 23.43
C LYS A 78 -12.73 -7.12 22.57
N LYS A 79 -11.97 -6.17 22.05
CA LYS A 79 -12.50 -5.11 21.19
C LYS A 79 -12.96 -5.62 19.82
N PHE A 80 -12.30 -6.65 19.30
CA PHE A 80 -12.61 -7.20 17.99
C PHE A 80 -13.75 -8.21 18.02
N TYR A 81 -13.77 -9.08 19.03
CA TYR A 81 -14.82 -10.07 19.25
C TYR A 81 -15.82 -9.53 20.27
N THR A 82 -16.87 -8.88 19.78
CA THR A 82 -17.87 -8.18 20.60
C THR A 82 -18.87 -9.09 21.32
N ASP A 83 -18.74 -10.40 21.15
CA ASP A 83 -19.61 -11.43 21.74
C ASP A 83 -19.23 -11.84 23.19
N GLY A 84 -18.40 -11.04 23.85
CA GLY A 84 -17.98 -11.30 25.24
C GLY A 84 -16.88 -12.35 25.40
N ARG A 85 -16.37 -12.94 24.32
CA ARG A 85 -15.28 -13.93 24.38
C ARG A 85 -14.03 -13.34 25.01
N GLN A 86 -13.43 -14.14 25.89
CA GLN A 86 -12.11 -13.87 26.44
C GLN A 86 -11.10 -14.80 25.81
N ILE A 87 -9.88 -14.30 25.62
CA ILE A 87 -8.77 -15.11 25.13
C ILE A 87 -8.21 -15.94 26.30
N ALA A 88 -8.07 -17.25 26.12
CA ALA A 88 -7.37 -18.10 27.09
C ALA A 88 -5.88 -17.76 27.13
N GLU A 89 -5.27 -17.68 28.31
CA GLU A 89 -3.86 -17.30 28.52
C GLU A 89 -2.89 -18.06 27.59
N LYS A 90 -3.04 -19.39 27.50
CA LYS A 90 -2.23 -20.23 26.61
C LYS A 90 -2.33 -19.88 25.13
N LYS A 91 -3.33 -19.11 24.69
CA LYS A 91 -3.49 -18.65 23.29
C LYS A 91 -2.94 -17.26 23.03
N VAL A 92 -2.56 -16.51 24.07
CA VAL A 92 -2.04 -15.15 23.90
C VAL A 92 -0.78 -15.13 23.00
N PRO A 93 0.23 -16.00 23.18
CA PRO A 93 1.40 -16.04 22.29
C PRO A 93 1.04 -16.37 20.83
N VAL A 94 0.06 -17.25 20.63
CA VAL A 94 -0.40 -17.64 19.29
C VAL A 94 -1.01 -16.46 18.55
N TYR A 95 -1.85 -15.67 19.24
CA TYR A 95 -2.44 -14.46 18.64
C TYR A 95 -1.41 -13.35 18.44
N ARG A 96 -0.42 -13.23 19.34
CA ARG A 96 0.69 -12.30 19.21
C ARG A 96 1.43 -12.53 17.90
N CYS A 97 1.94 -13.74 17.68
CA CYS A 97 2.63 -14.15 16.46
C CYS A 97 1.72 -13.99 15.21
N LYS A 98 0.45 -14.40 15.32
CA LYS A 98 -0.53 -14.27 14.22
C LYS A 98 -0.72 -12.82 13.80
N TRP A 99 -0.90 -11.89 14.76
CA TRP A 99 -1.21 -10.49 14.43
C TRP A 99 0.01 -9.68 14.00
N ALA A 100 1.21 -10.16 14.24
CA ALA A 100 2.45 -9.63 13.67
C ALA A 100 2.69 -10.11 12.22
N SER A 101 1.92 -11.09 11.73
CA SER A 101 2.13 -11.72 10.43
C SER A 101 1.39 -11.03 9.29
N LEU A 102 2.13 -10.50 8.31
CA LEU A 102 1.58 -9.97 7.05
C LEU A 102 0.77 -11.04 6.29
N SER A 103 1.26 -12.28 6.26
CA SER A 103 0.58 -13.37 5.56
C SER A 103 -0.78 -13.67 6.15
N GLU A 104 -0.89 -13.66 7.47
CA GLU A 104 -2.14 -13.87 8.19
C GLU A 104 -3.12 -12.71 7.97
N LEU A 105 -2.62 -11.47 8.03
CA LEU A 105 -3.43 -10.27 7.73
C LEU A 105 -4.06 -10.37 6.33
N VAL A 106 -3.23 -10.61 5.31
CA VAL A 106 -3.70 -10.67 3.92
C VAL A 106 -4.59 -11.88 3.70
N ARG A 107 -4.29 -13.02 4.32
CA ARG A 107 -5.12 -14.22 4.26
C ARG A 107 -6.53 -13.94 4.80
N GLU A 108 -6.65 -13.32 5.97
CA GLU A 108 -7.95 -13.03 6.58
C GLU A 108 -8.74 -11.99 5.78
N ILE A 109 -8.09 -10.95 5.27
CA ILE A 109 -8.73 -9.99 4.34
C ILE A 109 -9.31 -10.73 3.13
N LYS A 110 -8.50 -11.53 2.45
CA LYS A 110 -8.90 -12.27 1.25
C LYS A 110 -10.01 -13.27 1.53
N GLN A 111 -9.92 -14.05 2.59
CA GLN A 111 -10.92 -15.03 2.96
C GLN A 111 -12.26 -14.39 3.33
N THR A 112 -12.22 -13.32 4.13
CA THR A 112 -13.44 -12.60 4.55
C THR A 112 -14.13 -11.99 3.34
N PHE A 113 -13.39 -11.34 2.47
CA PHE A 113 -13.94 -10.78 1.25
C PHE A 113 -14.45 -11.85 0.28
N SER A 114 -13.76 -13.00 0.13
CA SER A 114 -14.24 -14.11 -0.70
C SER A 114 -15.58 -14.66 -0.21
N ARG A 115 -15.76 -14.81 1.11
CA ARG A 115 -17.05 -15.28 1.69
C ARG A 115 -18.16 -14.28 1.39
N TYR A 116 -17.91 -12.99 1.59
CA TYR A 116 -18.88 -11.94 1.25
C TYR A 116 -19.23 -11.98 -0.25
N PHE A 117 -18.22 -11.92 -1.13
CA PHE A 117 -18.40 -11.89 -2.57
C PHE A 117 -19.16 -13.11 -3.08
N ASN A 118 -18.74 -14.32 -2.68
CA ASN A 118 -19.38 -15.55 -3.12
C ASN A 118 -20.83 -15.66 -2.64
N LYS A 119 -21.12 -15.23 -1.42
CA LYS A 119 -22.49 -15.17 -0.89
C LYS A 119 -23.35 -14.17 -1.67
N HIS A 120 -22.82 -12.97 -1.92
CA HIS A 120 -23.56 -11.89 -2.57
C HIS A 120 -23.85 -12.20 -4.05
N HIS A 121 -22.92 -12.86 -4.74
CA HIS A 121 -23.05 -13.24 -6.14
C HIS A 121 -23.52 -14.70 -6.37
N ASN A 122 -23.99 -15.37 -5.34
CA ASN A 122 -24.41 -16.78 -5.40
C ASN A 122 -23.36 -17.69 -6.08
N ARG A 123 -22.07 -17.49 -5.75
CA ARG A 123 -20.93 -18.21 -6.32
C ARG A 123 -20.31 -19.18 -5.33
N ARG A 124 -19.61 -20.18 -5.90
CA ARG A 124 -18.72 -21.10 -5.16
C ARG A 124 -17.31 -21.04 -5.78
N GLY A 125 -16.34 -21.51 -5.04
CA GLY A 125 -14.96 -21.59 -5.50
C GLY A 125 -14.10 -20.37 -5.23
N THR A 126 -12.93 -20.36 -5.85
CA THR A 126 -11.88 -19.36 -5.56
C THR A 126 -12.20 -18.00 -6.19
N LEU A 127 -11.92 -16.92 -5.46
CA LEU A 127 -12.03 -15.55 -5.96
C LEU A 127 -10.67 -14.98 -6.36
N TRP A 128 -9.60 -15.41 -5.69
CA TRP A 128 -8.25 -14.89 -5.88
C TRP A 128 -7.40 -15.85 -6.68
N GLY A 129 -6.75 -15.36 -7.75
CA GLY A 129 -6.00 -16.18 -8.69
C GLY A 129 -4.76 -16.83 -8.08
N GLU A 130 -3.92 -16.01 -7.44
CA GLU A 130 -2.64 -16.44 -6.90
C GLU A 130 -2.45 -16.01 -5.44
N ARG A 131 -1.34 -16.47 -4.85
CA ARG A 131 -0.83 -15.86 -3.62
C ARG A 131 -0.60 -14.37 -3.89
N PHE A 132 -0.83 -13.56 -2.87
CA PHE A 132 -0.54 -12.13 -3.00
C PHE A 132 0.95 -11.88 -3.28
N LYS A 133 1.23 -10.86 -4.07
CA LYS A 133 2.59 -10.34 -4.25
C LYS A 133 2.89 -9.34 -3.14
N SER A 134 4.10 -9.37 -2.61
CA SER A 134 4.56 -8.37 -1.65
C SER A 134 5.94 -7.86 -2.01
N LEU A 135 6.13 -6.57 -1.79
CA LEU A 135 7.34 -5.83 -2.02
C LEU A 135 7.75 -5.13 -0.72
N ILE A 136 8.99 -5.27 -0.31
CA ILE A 136 9.54 -4.50 0.82
C ILE A 136 9.94 -3.11 0.30
N VAL A 137 9.44 -2.08 0.97
CA VAL A 137 9.65 -0.68 0.61
C VAL A 137 10.43 0.01 1.72
N GLU A 138 11.50 0.71 1.37
CA GLU A 138 12.22 1.56 2.31
C GLU A 138 11.39 2.79 2.68
N ASP A 139 11.45 3.22 3.94
CA ASP A 139 10.85 4.49 4.38
C ASP A 139 11.51 5.69 3.66
N GLY A 140 10.87 6.85 3.70
CA GLY A 140 11.35 8.04 2.99
C GLY A 140 10.88 8.09 1.53
N GLN A 141 11.77 8.46 0.61
CA GLN A 141 11.43 8.74 -0.79
C GLN A 141 10.83 7.52 -1.52
N ALA A 142 11.32 6.30 -1.26
CA ALA A 142 10.78 5.10 -1.89
C ALA A 142 9.33 4.83 -1.46
N LEU A 143 9.02 5.09 -0.20
CA LEU A 143 7.67 4.97 0.35
C LEU A 143 6.69 5.96 -0.30
N ILE A 144 7.08 7.25 -0.38
CA ILE A 144 6.24 8.29 -1.00
C ILE A 144 5.97 7.97 -2.46
N ASN A 145 7.00 7.51 -3.18
CA ASN A 145 6.88 7.09 -4.57
C ASN A 145 5.92 5.90 -4.72
N CYS A 146 6.01 4.93 -3.83
CA CYS A 146 5.12 3.76 -3.82
C CYS A 146 3.68 4.16 -3.51
N LEU A 147 3.48 5.06 -2.54
CA LEU A 147 2.16 5.57 -2.19
C LEU A 147 1.53 6.35 -3.35
N ALA A 148 2.29 7.26 -3.99
CA ALA A 148 1.83 7.99 -5.17
C ALA A 148 1.52 7.03 -6.34
N TYR A 149 2.33 5.98 -6.54
CA TYR A 149 2.02 4.92 -7.50
C TYR A 149 0.65 4.28 -7.23
N ILE A 150 0.35 3.97 -5.96
CA ILE A 150 -0.90 3.35 -5.54
C ILE A 150 -2.08 4.30 -5.79
N ASP A 151 -1.98 5.55 -5.35
CA ASP A 151 -3.06 6.52 -5.46
C ASP A 151 -3.34 6.99 -6.91
N LEU A 152 -2.36 6.85 -7.80
CA LEU A 152 -2.51 7.19 -9.22
C LEU A 152 -3.01 6.02 -10.09
N ASN A 153 -3.25 4.83 -9.53
CA ASN A 153 -3.78 3.70 -10.30
C ASN A 153 -5.11 4.02 -11.01
N PRO A 154 -6.11 4.65 -10.34
CA PRO A 154 -7.38 4.98 -11.00
C PRO A 154 -7.24 6.00 -12.12
N LEU A 155 -6.35 6.99 -11.96
CA LEU A 155 -6.04 7.97 -12.99
C LEU A 155 -5.39 7.32 -14.21
N ARG A 156 -4.42 6.43 -13.99
CA ARG A 156 -3.74 5.67 -15.06
C ARG A 156 -4.65 4.72 -15.80
N ALA A 157 -5.67 4.19 -15.11
CA ALA A 157 -6.71 3.36 -15.69
C ALA A 157 -7.81 4.18 -16.40
N ASN A 158 -7.68 5.52 -16.46
CA ASN A 158 -8.69 6.45 -17.01
C ASN A 158 -10.07 6.37 -16.33
N ILE A 159 -10.12 5.97 -15.05
CA ILE A 159 -11.37 5.88 -14.27
C ILE A 159 -11.76 7.26 -13.75
N VAL A 160 -10.79 8.05 -13.33
CA VAL A 160 -11.00 9.41 -12.80
C VAL A 160 -10.06 10.42 -13.48
N LYS A 161 -10.43 11.70 -13.46
CA LYS A 161 -9.58 12.81 -13.93
C LYS A 161 -8.69 13.40 -12.83
N CYS A 162 -9.11 13.27 -11.58
CA CYS A 162 -8.38 13.74 -10.40
C CYS A 162 -8.26 12.58 -9.40
N PRO A 163 -7.09 12.34 -8.80
CA PRO A 163 -6.88 11.21 -7.89
C PRO A 163 -7.85 11.18 -6.71
N GLU A 164 -8.19 12.34 -6.14
CA GLU A 164 -9.10 12.49 -4.99
C GLU A 164 -10.55 12.10 -5.29
N HIS A 165 -10.94 12.05 -6.56
CA HIS A 165 -12.30 11.66 -6.95
C HIS A 165 -12.53 10.16 -6.84
N TYR A 166 -11.47 9.35 -6.66
CA TYR A 166 -11.59 7.92 -6.46
C TYR A 166 -11.65 7.58 -4.97
N ARG A 167 -12.87 7.39 -4.44
CA ARG A 167 -13.11 7.19 -3.00
C ARG A 167 -12.46 5.94 -2.39
N TRP A 168 -12.14 4.94 -3.20
CA TRP A 168 -11.49 3.70 -2.79
C TRP A 168 -9.96 3.72 -2.93
N SER A 169 -9.36 4.88 -2.80
CA SER A 169 -7.92 5.10 -2.69
C SER A 169 -7.58 5.87 -1.42
N SER A 170 -6.32 5.81 -0.99
CA SER A 170 -5.88 6.55 0.20
C SER A 170 -6.08 8.04 0.07
N ILE A 171 -5.72 8.64 -1.07
CA ILE A 171 -5.90 10.08 -1.27
C ILE A 171 -7.38 10.46 -1.32
N GLY A 172 -8.22 9.67 -2.00
CA GLY A 172 -9.66 9.86 -2.02
C GLY A 172 -10.28 9.76 -0.63
N TYR A 173 -9.88 8.74 0.15
CA TYR A 173 -10.33 8.55 1.52
C TYR A 173 -9.93 9.71 2.44
N HIS A 174 -8.69 10.19 2.34
CA HIS A 174 -8.23 11.35 3.11
C HIS A 174 -9.03 12.61 2.82
N VAL A 175 -9.26 12.91 1.54
CA VAL A 175 -9.93 14.15 1.12
C VAL A 175 -11.44 14.08 1.39
N GLN A 176 -12.10 12.98 1.03
CA GLN A 176 -13.55 12.88 1.10
C GLN A 176 -14.07 12.58 2.51
N THR A 177 -13.32 11.82 3.32
CA THR A 177 -13.75 11.43 4.68
C THR A 177 -12.98 12.14 5.79
N ARG A 178 -11.97 12.95 5.46
CA ARG A 178 -11.02 13.54 6.41
C ARG A 178 -10.32 12.45 7.25
N ASN A 179 -10.15 11.24 6.67
CA ASN A 179 -9.63 10.06 7.35
C ASN A 179 -10.42 9.67 8.60
N LYS A 180 -11.73 9.57 8.47
CA LYS A 180 -12.64 9.18 9.54
C LYS A 180 -12.16 7.89 10.23
N GLY A 181 -12.15 7.90 11.55
CA GLY A 181 -11.72 6.75 12.37
C GLY A 181 -10.20 6.53 12.40
N ASN A 182 -9.40 7.48 11.93
CA ASN A 182 -7.92 7.41 11.91
C ASN A 182 -7.40 6.10 11.26
N PHE A 183 -8.06 5.67 10.18
CA PHE A 183 -7.71 4.43 9.48
C PHE A 183 -6.31 4.49 8.86
N LEU A 184 -6.01 5.60 8.18
CA LEU A 184 -4.72 5.78 7.52
C LEU A 184 -3.72 6.48 8.43
N SER A 185 -2.51 5.94 8.51
CA SER A 185 -1.40 6.57 9.23
C SER A 185 -0.80 7.71 8.38
N PHE A 186 -0.43 8.80 9.05
CA PHE A 186 0.34 9.88 8.46
C PHE A 186 1.85 9.77 8.74
N LYS A 187 2.28 8.64 9.33
CA LYS A 187 3.68 8.36 9.61
C LYS A 187 4.38 7.82 8.37
N PHE A 188 4.27 8.49 7.25
CA PHE A 188 4.99 8.17 6.03
C PHE A 188 5.90 9.34 5.70
N GLY A 189 7.16 9.02 5.32
CA GLY A 189 8.25 9.79 4.70
C GLY A 189 8.22 11.31 4.58
N LEU A 190 7.11 11.97 4.93
CA LEU A 190 6.98 13.43 4.93
C LEU A 190 7.71 14.10 6.10
N LYS A 191 8.39 13.34 6.97
CA LYS A 191 9.34 13.91 7.94
C LYS A 191 10.45 14.67 7.22
N ASP A 192 10.85 14.20 6.04
CA ASP A 192 11.89 14.81 5.22
C ASP A 192 11.44 16.14 4.58
N PHE A 193 10.13 16.42 4.56
CA PHE A 193 9.58 17.70 4.10
C PHE A 193 9.49 18.77 5.21
N GLY A 194 10.05 18.51 6.39
CA GLY A 194 10.08 19.48 7.49
C GLY A 194 8.71 19.84 8.10
N VAL A 195 7.65 19.10 7.75
CA VAL A 195 6.28 19.46 8.06
C VAL A 195 5.78 18.68 9.28
N ARG A 196 5.35 19.41 10.32
CA ARG A 196 4.94 18.83 11.62
C ARG A 196 3.47 18.48 11.69
N ASN A 197 2.58 19.25 11.05
CA ASN A 197 1.15 19.06 11.21
C ASN A 197 0.52 18.20 10.10
N ARG A 198 -0.57 17.50 10.43
CA ARG A 198 -1.28 16.55 9.57
C ARG A 198 -1.85 17.19 8.29
N LYS A 199 -2.38 18.41 8.40
CA LYS A 199 -2.99 19.13 7.26
C LYS A 199 -1.94 19.49 6.22
N GLU A 200 -0.78 19.96 6.68
CA GLU A 200 0.34 20.30 5.80
C GLU A 200 0.96 19.06 5.16
N ARG A 201 1.05 17.93 5.89
CA ARG A 201 1.49 16.65 5.32
C ARG A 201 0.61 16.20 4.17
N LEU A 202 -0.71 16.24 4.36
CA LEU A 202 -1.66 15.88 3.30
C LEU A 202 -1.55 16.84 2.10
N ARG A 203 -1.37 18.15 2.36
CA ARG A 203 -1.17 19.16 1.33
C ARG A 203 0.10 18.90 0.51
N GLY A 204 1.24 18.68 1.17
CA GLY A 204 2.50 18.35 0.52
C GLY A 204 2.42 17.05 -0.28
N TYR A 205 1.74 16.04 0.27
CA TYR A 205 1.53 14.78 -0.43
C TYR A 205 0.62 14.95 -1.67
N ARG A 206 -0.47 15.72 -1.58
CA ARG A 206 -1.33 16.02 -2.74
C ARG A 206 -0.52 16.72 -3.84
N HIS A 207 0.25 17.75 -3.49
CA HIS A 207 1.14 18.42 -4.44
C HIS A 207 2.07 17.42 -5.14
N TYR A 208 2.73 16.55 -4.37
CA TYR A 208 3.60 15.51 -4.91
C TYR A 208 2.87 14.57 -5.89
N VAL A 209 1.66 14.12 -5.55
CA VAL A 209 0.85 13.25 -6.42
C VAL A 209 0.49 13.94 -7.74
N TYR A 210 0.13 15.24 -7.69
CA TYR A 210 -0.19 16.00 -8.90
C TYR A 210 1.02 16.21 -9.79
N GLU A 211 2.18 16.57 -9.23
CA GLU A 211 3.43 16.68 -10.01
C GLU A 211 3.83 15.32 -10.62
N ALA A 212 3.71 14.25 -9.85
CA ALA A 212 3.98 12.91 -10.34
C ALA A 212 3.05 12.51 -11.51
N ALA A 213 1.80 12.96 -11.48
CA ALA A 213 0.82 12.74 -12.56
C ALA A 213 1.09 13.58 -13.81
N ALA A 214 1.71 14.75 -13.66
CA ALA A 214 2.02 15.67 -14.78
C ALA A 214 3.18 15.23 -15.66
N LEU A 215 4.04 14.32 -15.16
CA LEU A 215 5.21 13.86 -15.87
C LEU A 215 4.85 12.97 -17.06
N LYS A 216 5.10 13.47 -18.31
CA LYS A 216 4.83 12.76 -19.57
C LYS A 216 5.60 11.44 -19.67
N ARG A 217 4.90 10.38 -20.04
CA ARG A 217 5.49 9.14 -20.54
C ARG A 217 6.10 9.41 -21.92
N SER A 218 7.41 9.39 -22.03
CA SER A 218 8.05 9.29 -23.33
C SER A 218 7.95 7.83 -23.80
N ARG A 219 7.10 7.60 -24.76
CA ARG A 219 6.82 6.46 -25.65
C ARG A 219 5.44 5.80 -25.43
N GLY A 220 4.53 6.18 -26.29
CA GLY A 220 3.67 5.27 -27.07
C GLY A 220 2.44 4.65 -26.47
N LYS A 221 2.00 4.95 -25.23
CA LYS A 221 0.64 4.60 -24.80
C LYS A 221 0.03 5.78 -24.04
N SER A 222 -1.09 6.26 -24.56
CA SER A 222 -1.90 7.36 -24.04
C SER A 222 -2.35 7.06 -22.60
N CYS A 223 -1.59 7.54 -21.61
CA CYS A 223 -2.10 7.69 -20.27
C CYS A 223 -2.62 9.12 -20.19
N ARG A 224 -3.90 9.33 -19.89
CA ARG A 224 -4.46 10.68 -19.66
C ARG A 224 -3.73 11.25 -18.44
N MET A 225 -3.05 12.36 -18.68
CA MET A 225 -2.35 13.10 -17.65
C MET A 225 -3.29 14.16 -17.11
N ILE A 226 -3.06 14.58 -15.88
CA ILE A 226 -3.72 15.77 -15.37
C ILE A 226 -3.27 16.94 -16.24
N ASP A 227 -4.22 17.71 -16.76
CA ASP A 227 -3.97 18.92 -17.53
C ASP A 227 -3.15 19.90 -16.67
N GLU A 228 -2.11 20.50 -17.25
CA GLU A 228 -1.29 21.52 -16.57
C GLU A 228 -2.14 22.68 -16.00
N LYS A 229 -3.28 23.02 -16.65
CA LYS A 229 -4.24 23.97 -16.14
C LYS A 229 -4.89 23.54 -14.83
N ILE A 230 -5.13 22.25 -14.64
CA ILE A 230 -5.68 21.70 -13.38
C ILE A 230 -4.62 21.77 -12.29
N ILE A 231 -3.35 21.50 -12.62
CA ILE A 231 -2.22 21.61 -11.69
C ILE A 231 -2.02 23.07 -11.26
N ALA A 232 -2.00 24.00 -12.21
CA ALA A 232 -1.88 25.42 -11.94
C ALA A 232 -3.03 25.92 -11.03
N LYS A 233 -4.28 25.59 -11.36
CA LYS A 233 -5.47 25.95 -10.57
C LYS A 233 -5.45 25.38 -9.16
N GLN A 234 -4.95 24.14 -8.98
CA GLN A 234 -4.80 23.52 -7.66
C GLN A 234 -3.63 24.12 -6.89
N SER A 235 -2.54 24.52 -7.57
CA SER A 235 -1.40 25.16 -6.93
C SER A 235 -1.68 26.59 -6.47
N GLU A 236 -2.51 27.34 -7.18
CA GLU A 236 -2.95 28.68 -6.77
C GLU A 236 -3.78 28.66 -5.48
N THR A 237 -4.52 27.59 -5.24
CA THR A 237 -5.43 27.50 -4.09
C THR A 237 -4.81 26.87 -2.86
N ASP A 238 -3.82 26.00 -2.97
CA ASP A 238 -3.39 25.21 -1.79
C ASP A 238 -1.93 24.70 -1.77
N PHE A 239 -1.11 24.86 -2.81
CA PHE A 239 0.21 24.24 -2.90
C PHE A 239 1.36 25.27 -2.89
N LYS A 240 1.81 25.73 -1.74
CA LYS A 240 3.05 26.51 -1.62
C LYS A 240 4.24 25.60 -1.30
N ASN A 241 5.20 25.58 -2.23
CA ASN A 241 6.61 25.18 -2.11
C ASN A 241 6.94 23.81 -1.50
N THR A 242 7.16 22.82 -2.37
CA THR A 242 8.11 21.74 -2.11
C THR A 242 8.80 21.38 -3.42
N ARG A 243 10.13 21.18 -3.38
CA ARG A 243 10.92 20.65 -4.51
C ARG A 243 10.51 19.20 -4.71
N ALA A 244 9.57 18.95 -5.60
CA ALA A 244 9.25 17.58 -6.00
C ALA A 244 10.32 17.10 -6.98
N TYR A 245 10.94 15.97 -6.67
CA TYR A 245 11.80 15.26 -7.57
C TYR A 245 10.99 14.73 -8.75
N LYS A 246 11.48 14.89 -9.98
CA LYS A 246 10.83 14.44 -11.22
C LYS A 246 10.65 12.91 -11.19
N PHE A 247 9.45 12.48 -10.87
CA PHE A 247 9.08 11.07 -10.78
C PHE A 247 8.73 10.52 -12.16
N ARG A 248 9.55 9.61 -12.72
CA ARG A 248 9.23 8.86 -13.94
C ARG A 248 8.59 7.53 -13.55
N TYR A 249 7.33 7.34 -13.92
CA TYR A 249 6.56 6.13 -13.63
C TYR A 249 7.11 4.90 -14.34
N ARG A 250 7.61 3.94 -13.56
CA ARG A 250 7.83 2.57 -14.01
C ARG A 250 7.04 1.63 -13.10
N SER A 251 5.78 1.44 -13.46
CA SER A 251 4.79 0.71 -12.64
C SER A 251 5.25 -0.68 -12.20
N ARG A 252 6.00 -1.41 -13.05
CA ARG A 252 6.47 -2.77 -12.76
C ARG A 252 7.46 -2.86 -11.59
N TYR A 253 8.21 -1.80 -11.29
CA TYR A 253 9.11 -1.82 -10.13
C TYR A 253 8.34 -1.87 -8.82
N PHE A 254 7.18 -1.23 -8.74
CA PHE A 254 6.34 -1.26 -7.54
C PHE A 254 5.49 -2.53 -7.40
N SER A 255 5.46 -3.40 -8.40
CA SER A 255 4.76 -4.68 -8.36
C SER A 255 5.67 -5.91 -8.35
N ASP A 256 6.86 -5.84 -8.97
CA ASP A 256 7.66 -7.02 -9.27
C ASP A 256 9.12 -6.96 -8.77
N ALA A 257 9.56 -5.84 -8.19
CA ALA A 257 10.96 -5.64 -7.78
C ALA A 257 11.42 -6.50 -6.59
N GLY A 258 10.51 -6.91 -5.71
CA GLY A 258 10.80 -7.65 -4.48
C GLY A 258 11.26 -6.77 -3.32
N ILE A 259 12.29 -5.93 -3.54
CA ILE A 259 12.79 -4.93 -2.60
C ILE A 259 13.07 -3.64 -3.37
N ILE A 260 12.68 -2.50 -2.82
CA ILE A 260 12.91 -1.18 -3.39
C ILE A 260 13.35 -0.19 -2.32
N GLY A 261 14.36 0.64 -2.61
CA GLY A 261 14.92 1.61 -1.69
C GLY A 261 16.29 2.10 -2.12
N SER A 262 17.04 2.67 -1.19
CA SER A 262 18.45 3.05 -1.40
C SER A 262 19.32 1.83 -1.73
N LYS A 263 20.48 2.05 -2.33
CA LYS A 263 21.43 0.98 -2.65
C LYS A 263 21.79 0.15 -1.43
N ALA A 264 22.08 0.82 -0.32
CA ALA A 264 22.44 0.18 0.95
C ALA A 264 21.29 -0.65 1.52
N PHE A 265 20.07 -0.12 1.51
CA PHE A 265 18.88 -0.83 1.98
C PHE A 265 18.61 -2.09 1.16
N VAL A 266 18.62 -1.99 -0.17
CA VAL A 266 18.37 -3.13 -1.06
C VAL A 266 19.43 -4.22 -0.87
N ALA A 267 20.71 -3.83 -0.73
CA ALA A 267 21.81 -4.77 -0.47
C ALA A 267 21.66 -5.48 0.88
N ARG A 268 21.37 -4.73 1.95
CA ARG A 268 21.15 -5.27 3.31
C ARG A 268 19.97 -6.24 3.34
N LYS A 269 18.82 -5.83 2.79
CA LYS A 269 17.62 -6.68 2.75
C LYS A 269 17.79 -7.90 1.85
N TYR A 270 18.53 -7.80 0.75
CA TYR A 270 18.87 -8.97 -0.06
C TYR A 270 19.73 -9.97 0.72
N LYS A 271 20.76 -9.51 1.43
CA LYS A 271 21.61 -10.36 2.26
C LYS A 271 20.79 -11.08 3.35
N GLN A 272 19.86 -10.38 3.97
CA GLN A 272 18.94 -10.94 4.98
C GLN A 272 18.04 -12.05 4.43
N PHE A 273 17.64 -11.95 3.15
CA PHE A 273 16.71 -12.89 2.51
C PHE A 273 17.30 -13.72 1.39
N LYS A 274 18.64 -13.85 1.34
CA LYS A 274 19.37 -14.51 0.26
C LYS A 274 18.79 -15.90 -0.05
N ASP A 275 18.49 -16.68 0.97
CA ASP A 275 18.01 -18.05 0.83
C ASP A 275 16.59 -18.14 0.24
N ILE A 276 15.76 -17.12 0.45
CA ILE A 276 14.40 -17.07 -0.10
C ILE A 276 14.42 -16.77 -1.60
N PHE A 277 15.44 -16.05 -2.09
CA PHE A 277 15.51 -15.68 -3.51
C PHE A 277 15.97 -16.80 -4.43
N GLN A 278 16.43 -17.94 -3.90
CA GLN A 278 16.87 -19.15 -4.64
C GLN A 278 17.65 -18.82 -5.94
N SER A 279 18.48 -17.79 -5.88
CA SER A 279 19.19 -17.29 -7.06
C SER A 279 20.54 -17.97 -7.21
N LYS A 280 20.82 -18.57 -8.39
CA LYS A 280 22.11 -19.17 -8.71
C LYS A 280 23.29 -18.17 -8.62
N HIS A 281 22.99 -16.89 -8.79
CA HIS A 281 23.99 -15.81 -8.74
C HIS A 281 23.60 -14.75 -7.71
N GLU A 282 24.59 -14.10 -7.13
CA GLU A 282 24.39 -12.99 -6.20
C GLU A 282 23.71 -11.82 -6.91
N LYS A 283 22.61 -11.35 -6.36
CA LYS A 283 21.87 -10.20 -6.91
C LYS A 283 22.41 -8.90 -6.32
N LYS A 284 22.90 -8.03 -7.20
CA LYS A 284 23.35 -6.68 -6.84
C LYS A 284 22.22 -5.67 -7.03
N PRO A 285 22.11 -4.64 -6.15
CA PRO A 285 21.17 -3.54 -6.33
C PRO A 285 21.39 -2.85 -7.68
N LYS A 286 20.32 -2.67 -8.45
CA LYS A 286 20.32 -2.03 -9.77
C LYS A 286 19.55 -0.71 -9.69
N PRO A 287 20.10 0.40 -10.20
CA PRO A 287 19.41 1.68 -10.19
C PRO A 287 18.13 1.60 -11.03
N ILE A 288 17.09 2.25 -10.58
CA ILE A 288 15.86 2.41 -11.34
C ILE A 288 15.99 3.68 -12.16
N LYS A 289 16.05 3.55 -13.49
CA LYS A 289 16.20 4.69 -14.40
C LYS A 289 15.03 5.67 -14.21
N GLY A 290 15.35 6.91 -13.89
CA GLY A 290 14.38 7.98 -13.66
C GLY A 290 13.85 8.08 -12.22
N LEU A 291 14.41 7.27 -11.30
CA LEU A 291 14.22 7.42 -9.84
C LEU A 291 15.61 7.56 -9.23
N GLU A 292 16.08 8.79 -9.09
CA GLU A 292 17.42 9.08 -8.56
C GLU A 292 17.54 8.56 -7.12
N GLY A 293 18.64 7.89 -6.81
CA GLY A 293 18.87 7.30 -5.49
C GLY A 293 18.07 6.05 -5.15
N ILE A 294 17.18 5.57 -6.03
CA ILE A 294 16.35 4.39 -5.79
C ILE A 294 16.82 3.20 -6.62
N TYR A 295 16.90 2.05 -5.96
CA TYR A 295 17.41 0.79 -6.49
C TYR A 295 16.41 -0.35 -6.25
N SER A 296 16.56 -1.41 -7.07
CA SER A 296 15.83 -2.67 -6.89
C SER A 296 16.72 -3.88 -7.18
N LEU A 297 16.27 -5.09 -6.85
CA LEU A 297 16.99 -6.33 -7.18
C LEU A 297 16.83 -6.77 -8.64
N LYS A 298 15.80 -6.31 -9.31
CA LYS A 298 15.48 -6.69 -10.69
C LYS A 298 15.74 -5.53 -11.63
N ARG A 299 16.34 -5.82 -12.80
CA ARG A 299 16.30 -4.92 -13.94
C ARG A 299 15.05 -5.28 -14.74
N LEU A 300 14.01 -4.50 -14.60
CA LEU A 300 12.78 -4.71 -15.37
C LEU A 300 12.90 -3.96 -16.69
N SER A 301 12.66 -4.67 -17.81
CA SER A 301 12.61 -4.06 -19.12
C SER A 301 11.50 -3.01 -19.19
N GLU A 302 11.75 -1.96 -19.94
CA GLU A 302 10.75 -0.96 -20.31
C GLU A 302 9.70 -1.65 -21.18
N SER A 303 8.50 -1.84 -20.67
CA SER A 303 7.35 -2.26 -21.49
C SER A 303 6.43 -1.09 -21.72
#